data_9dd9ae0f2741616a9d1882e426994a88
#
_entry.id   9dd9ae0f2741616a9d1882e426994a88
#
_cell.length_a   1.000
_cell.length_b   1.000
_cell.length_c   1.000
_cell.angle_alpha   90.00
_cell.angle_beta   90.00
_cell.angle_gamma   90.00
#
_symmetry.space_group_name_H-M   'P 1'
#
loop_
_entity.id
_entity.type
_entity.pdbx_description
1 polymer ?
#
loop_
_entity_poly.entity_id
_entity_poly.type
_entity_poly.pdbx_seq_one_letter_code
_entity_poly.pdbx_strand_id
1 'polypeptide(L)' 'MNRITTTNIRKVIARGEAVRISDVASRLFTTNKQAVRRLMNKMVCRGQLSCEKFKYIGNADICVYRKI' A
#
# COMPACT_ATOMS: atom_id res chain seq x y z
N MET A 1 5.34 6.25 -17.74
CA MET A 1 4.25 6.29 -16.75
C MET A 1 3.95 4.86 -16.29
N ASN A 2 4.09 4.58 -15.02
CA ASN A 2 3.84 3.24 -14.48
C ASN A 2 2.35 2.98 -14.34
N ARG A 3 1.89 1.85 -14.87
CA ARG A 3 0.52 1.43 -14.65
C ARG A 3 0.34 1.00 -13.20
N ILE A 4 -0.83 1.28 -12.65
CA ILE A 4 -1.18 0.85 -11.30
C ILE A 4 -1.64 -0.62 -11.40
N THR A 5 -0.71 -1.52 -11.15
CA THR A 5 -0.96 -2.98 -11.17
C THR A 5 -0.41 -3.60 -9.89
N THR A 6 -0.89 -4.80 -9.56
CA THR A 6 -0.40 -5.51 -8.38
C THR A 6 1.09 -5.81 -8.52
N THR A 7 1.56 -6.15 -9.71
CA THR A 7 2.97 -6.42 -9.97
C THR A 7 3.83 -5.19 -9.70
N ASN A 8 3.42 -4.02 -10.20
CA ASN A 8 4.16 -2.78 -9.98
C ASN A 8 4.15 -2.35 -8.52
N ILE A 9 3.03 -2.56 -7.82
CA ILE A 9 2.95 -2.28 -6.38
C ILE A 9 3.96 -3.15 -5.62
N ARG A 10 4.02 -4.45 -5.92
CA ARG A 10 4.97 -5.35 -5.26
C ARG A 10 6.42 -4.94 -5.51
N LYS A 11 6.73 -4.46 -6.71
CA LYS A 11 8.09 -4.04 -7.07
C LYS A 11 8.58 -2.83 -6.28
N VAL A 12 7.68 -1.92 -5.94
CA VAL A 12 8.05 -0.69 -5.23
C VAL A 12 8.07 -0.85 -3.72
N ILE A 13 7.65 -2.00 -3.21
CA ILE A 13 7.67 -2.30 -1.77
C ILE A 13 8.85 -3.22 -1.49
N ALA A 14 9.75 -2.79 -0.61
CA ALA A 14 10.85 -3.64 -0.17
C ALA A 14 10.36 -4.70 0.81
N ARG A 15 11.02 -5.85 0.84
CA ARG A 15 10.67 -6.94 1.73
C ARG A 15 10.81 -6.49 3.19
N GLY A 16 9.75 -6.68 3.98
CA GLY A 16 9.74 -6.28 5.38
C GLY A 16 9.52 -4.81 5.62
N GLU A 17 9.42 -4.01 4.56
CA GLU A 17 9.16 -2.57 4.67
C GLU A 17 7.69 -2.31 4.97
N ALA A 18 7.43 -1.42 5.92
CA ALA A 18 6.10 -0.95 6.22
C ALA A 18 5.82 0.30 5.38
N VAL A 19 4.78 0.26 4.55
CA VAL A 19 4.43 1.35 3.65
C VAL A 19 2.97 1.74 3.82
N ARG A 20 2.68 3.00 3.53
CA ARG A 20 1.31 3.50 3.45
C ARG A 20 0.91 3.65 1.99
N ILE A 21 -0.39 3.83 1.76
CA ILE A 21 -0.91 4.01 0.40
C ILE A 21 -0.25 5.21 -0.28
N SER A 22 -0.06 6.30 0.46
CA SER A 22 0.61 7.49 -0.07
C SER A 22 2.06 7.21 -0.49
N ASP A 23 2.78 6.36 0.25
CA ASP A 23 4.14 5.99 -0.11
C ASP A 23 4.18 5.22 -1.43
N VAL A 24 3.28 4.26 -1.59
CA VAL A 24 3.20 3.46 -2.81
C VAL A 24 2.78 4.35 -4.00
N ALA A 25 1.79 5.20 -3.80
CA ALA A 25 1.34 6.12 -4.85
C ALA A 25 2.48 7.03 -5.31
N SER A 26 3.26 7.55 -4.36
CA SER A 26 4.41 8.40 -4.66
C SER A 26 5.47 7.63 -5.47
N ARG A 27 5.77 6.40 -5.08
CA ARG A 27 6.75 5.56 -5.78
C ARG A 27 6.30 5.17 -7.18
N LEU A 28 4.98 5.11 -7.41
CA LEU A 28 4.40 4.83 -8.73
C LEU A 28 4.16 6.10 -9.54
N PHE A 29 4.53 7.27 -9.01
CA PHE A 29 4.33 8.56 -9.66
C PHE A 29 2.87 8.80 -10.03
N THR A 30 1.95 8.43 -9.17
CA THR A 30 0.52 8.60 -9.38
C THR A 30 -0.11 9.42 -8.26
N THR A 31 -1.15 10.18 -8.62
CA THR A 31 -2.00 10.86 -7.65
C THR A 31 -3.27 10.09 -7.34
N ASN A 32 -3.51 8.98 -8.07
CA ASN A 32 -4.72 8.18 -7.91
C ASN A 32 -4.60 7.21 -6.74
N LYS A 33 -4.70 7.73 -5.53
CA LYS A 33 -4.58 6.94 -4.31
C LYS A 33 -5.69 5.90 -4.17
N GLN A 34 -6.88 6.17 -4.70
CA GLN A 34 -7.99 5.22 -4.62
C GLN A 34 -7.71 3.94 -5.40
N ALA A 35 -7.13 4.04 -6.59
CA ALA A 35 -6.77 2.87 -7.36
C ALA A 35 -5.69 2.05 -6.65
N VAL A 36 -4.69 2.71 -6.09
CA VAL A 36 -3.64 2.06 -5.30
C VAL A 36 -4.24 1.35 -4.09
N ARG A 37 -5.13 2.02 -3.37
CA ARG A 37 -5.81 1.46 -2.20
C ARG A 37 -6.59 0.20 -2.55
N ARG A 38 -7.37 0.23 -3.64
CA ARG A 38 -8.16 -0.92 -4.07
C ARG A 38 -7.28 -2.13 -4.37
N LEU A 39 -6.19 -1.90 -5.11
CA LEU A 39 -5.27 -2.98 -5.45
C LEU A 39 -4.54 -3.52 -4.23
N MET A 40 -4.09 -2.65 -3.33
CA MET A 40 -3.42 -3.08 -2.11
C MET A 40 -4.34 -3.89 -1.20
N ASN A 41 -5.61 -3.48 -1.07
CA ASN A 41 -6.60 -4.24 -0.31
C ASN A 41 -6.86 -5.61 -0.95
N LYS A 42 -6.91 -5.67 -2.26
CA LYS A 42 -7.05 -6.93 -3.00
C LYS A 42 -5.86 -7.85 -2.74
N MET A 43 -4.66 -7.29 -2.72
CA MET A 43 -3.44 -8.05 -2.40
C MET A 43 -3.45 -8.58 -0.97
N VAL A 44 -3.99 -7.82 -0.02
CA VAL A 44 -4.17 -8.27 1.36
C VAL A 44 -5.13 -9.47 1.39
N CYS A 45 -6.24 -9.39 0.69
CA CYS A 45 -7.20 -10.49 0.61
C CYS A 45 -6.61 -11.76 -0.02
N ARG A 46 -5.64 -11.60 -0.91
CA ARG A 46 -4.95 -12.73 -1.55
C ARG A 46 -3.75 -13.25 -0.75
N GLY A 47 -3.44 -12.64 0.39
CA GLY A 47 -2.31 -13.04 1.20
C GLY A 47 -0.95 -12.55 0.69
N GLN A 48 -0.92 -11.59 -0.22
CA GLN A 48 0.32 -11.03 -0.77
C GLN A 48 0.88 -9.89 0.07
N LEU A 49 0.01 -9.21 0.80
CA LEU A 49 0.39 -8.14 1.73
C LEU A 49 -0.29 -8.37 3.07
N SER A 50 0.33 -7.93 4.14
CA SER A 50 -0.30 -7.82 5.45
C SER A 50 -0.68 -6.36 5.70
N CYS A 51 -1.77 -6.16 6.43
CA CYS A 51 -2.24 -4.82 6.79
C CYS A 51 -2.35 -4.71 8.30
N GLU A 52 -1.74 -3.67 8.85
CA GLU A 52 -1.84 -3.36 10.27
C GLU A 52 -2.42 -1.96 10.43
N LYS A 53 -3.34 -1.81 11.38
CA LYS A 53 -3.91 -0.52 11.72
C LYS A 53 -3.35 -0.03 13.03
N PHE A 54 -2.85 1.19 13.04
CA PHE A 54 -2.38 1.86 14.24
C PHE A 54 -3.28 3.04 14.56
N LYS A 55 -3.67 3.17 15.82
CA LYS A 55 -4.37 4.36 16.27
C LYS A 55 -3.36 5.40 16.71
N TYR A 56 -3.44 6.57 16.10
CA TYR A 56 -2.70 7.73 16.56
C TYR A 56 -3.47 8.43 17.69
N ILE A 57 -2.72 9.00 18.61
CA ILE A 57 -3.30 9.89 19.62
C ILE A 57 -3.89 11.08 18.87
N GLY A 58 -5.20 11.08 18.75
CA GLY A 58 -5.86 12.18 18.15
C GLY A 58 -6.94 11.83 17.17
N ASN A 59 -6.79 11.26 16.02
CA ASN A 59 -7.93 11.20 15.11
C ASN A 59 -7.86 10.27 13.93
N ALA A 60 -6.77 9.69 13.59
CA ALA A 60 -6.75 8.92 12.35
C ALA A 60 -6.08 7.58 12.53
N ASP A 61 -6.80 6.55 12.10
CA ASP A 61 -6.20 5.23 11.96
C ASP A 61 -5.20 5.26 10.81
N ILE A 62 -3.98 4.85 11.07
CA ILE A 62 -2.97 4.70 10.03
C ILE A 62 -2.92 3.24 9.62
N CYS A 63 -3.17 2.97 8.35
CA CYS A 63 -3.01 1.65 7.78
C CYS A 63 -1.60 1.52 7.21
N VAL A 64 -0.89 0.49 7.67
CA VAL A 64 0.46 0.19 7.21
C VAL A 64 0.43 -1.18 6.55
N TYR A 65 1.05 -1.29 5.39
CA TYR A 65 1.09 -2.51 4.59
C TYR A 65 2.50 -3.02 4.52
N ARG A 66 2.66 -4.33 4.64
CA ARG A 66 3.95 -5.01 4.50
C ARG A 66 3.84 -6.13 3.49
N LYS A 67 4.91 -6.33 2.73
CA LYS A 67 5.01 -7.44 1.80
C LYS A 67 5.25 -8.74 2.55
N ILE A 68 4.47 -9.74 2.23
CA ILE A 68 4.61 -11.07 2.81
C ILE A 68 5.65 -11.87 2.03
#